data_96013ad44d4200987937d3657f6f1562
#
_entry.id   96013ad44d4200987937d3657f6f1562
#
_cell.length_a   1.000
_cell.length_b   1.000
_cell.length_c   1.000
_cell.angle_alpha   90.00
_cell.angle_beta   90.00
_cell.angle_gamma   90.00
#
_symmetry.space_group_name_H-M   'P 1'
#
loop_
_entity.id
_entity.type
_entity.pdbx_description
1 polymer ?
#
loop_
_entity_poly.entity_id
_entity_poly.type
_entity_poly.pdbx_seq_one_letter_code
_entity_poly.pdbx_strand_id
1 'polypeptide(L)'
;EITNTENKLNEFSGISDKIYDTKIEMSKVESSIKELKRFTDTLHNEILLLQGKDEDGEDISKNLVELKEQLEQTKLELNRITEDKKYIDVIREILSDRGAKAKIIKKYLPIMNTLINQYLQSMDFFVSFHLDEEFKETVKSRHRDTFDYNNFSEGEKMRIDLALVFTWRAIAKMKNSANTNLMVLDEIFDSSLDGQGTDDFFKIVNKMGKENIFIISHKGDILFDKFTNIIKFEKEHNFTRLQNV
;
A
#
# COMPACT_ATOMS: atom_id res chain seq x y z
N GLU A 1 -20.03 -13.96 -6.89
CA GLU A 1 -18.75 -13.65 -6.18
C GLU A 1 -17.87 -12.70 -7.01
N ILE A 2 -17.72 -12.94 -8.33
CA ILE A 2 -16.95 -12.05 -9.24
C ILE A 2 -17.53 -10.64 -9.21
N THR A 3 -18.84 -10.49 -9.27
CA THR A 3 -19.54 -9.18 -9.23
C THR A 3 -19.30 -8.41 -7.92
N ASN A 4 -19.07 -9.11 -6.81
CA ASN A 4 -18.82 -8.49 -5.50
C ASN A 4 -17.36 -8.02 -5.36
N THR A 5 -16.42 -8.68 -6.06
CA THR A 5 -15.02 -8.25 -6.15
C THR A 5 -14.84 -7.08 -7.11
N GLU A 6 -15.57 -7.07 -8.22
CA GLU A 6 -15.60 -5.92 -9.15
C GLU A 6 -16.18 -4.67 -8.50
N ASN A 7 -17.27 -4.82 -7.73
CA ASN A 7 -17.84 -3.70 -6.98
C ASN A 7 -16.86 -3.13 -5.94
N LYS A 8 -16.15 -3.99 -5.21
CA LYS A 8 -15.12 -3.53 -4.27
C LYS A 8 -13.93 -2.88 -4.97
N LEU A 9 -13.51 -3.39 -6.12
CA LEU A 9 -12.43 -2.78 -6.92
C LEU A 9 -12.85 -1.39 -7.42
N ASN A 10 -14.09 -1.24 -7.85
CA ASN A 10 -14.66 0.06 -8.25
C ASN A 10 -14.81 1.02 -7.07
N GLU A 11 -15.15 0.52 -5.87
CA GLU A 11 -15.15 1.34 -4.64
C GLU A 11 -13.74 1.81 -4.27
N PHE A 12 -12.72 0.96 -4.39
CA PHE A 12 -11.33 1.35 -4.15
C PHE A 12 -10.82 2.36 -5.17
N SER A 13 -11.14 2.19 -6.46
CA SER A 13 -10.84 3.18 -7.49
C SER A 13 -11.51 4.51 -7.18
N GLY A 14 -12.80 4.51 -6.83
CA GLY A 14 -13.53 5.72 -6.46
C GLY A 14 -13.00 6.42 -5.20
N ILE A 15 -12.42 5.67 -4.25
CA ILE A 15 -11.74 6.24 -3.07
C ILE A 15 -10.40 6.88 -3.48
N SER A 16 -9.64 6.25 -4.37
CA SER A 16 -8.39 6.80 -4.89
C SER A 16 -8.60 8.13 -5.62
N ASP A 17 -9.63 8.20 -6.46
CA ASP A 17 -10.01 9.42 -7.16
C ASP A 17 -10.43 10.53 -6.19
N LYS A 18 -11.22 10.20 -5.18
CA LYS A 18 -11.60 11.14 -4.12
C LYS A 18 -10.39 11.66 -3.33
N ILE A 19 -9.41 10.81 -3.05
CA ILE A 19 -8.16 11.21 -2.38
C ILE A 19 -7.39 12.21 -3.27
N TYR A 20 -7.32 11.95 -4.57
CA TYR A 20 -6.66 12.84 -5.52
C TYR A 20 -7.36 14.19 -5.62
N ASP A 21 -8.68 14.20 -5.75
CA ASP A 21 -9.50 15.41 -5.81
C ASP A 21 -9.38 16.23 -4.52
N THR A 22 -9.48 15.56 -3.36
CA THR A 22 -9.31 16.20 -2.05
C THR A 22 -7.92 16.83 -1.90
N LYS A 23 -6.89 16.22 -2.47
CA LYS A 23 -5.51 16.75 -2.47
C LYS A 23 -5.37 18.01 -3.31
N ILE A 24 -6.07 18.06 -4.46
CA ILE A 24 -6.15 19.26 -5.31
C ILE A 24 -6.91 20.38 -4.59
N GLU A 25 -8.05 20.07 -3.99
CA GLU A 25 -8.83 21.05 -3.22
C GLU A 25 -8.04 21.61 -2.05
N MET A 26 -7.31 20.76 -1.34
CA MET A 26 -6.44 21.19 -0.23
C MET A 26 -5.35 22.16 -0.70
N SER A 27 -4.71 21.92 -1.84
CA SER A 27 -3.73 22.84 -2.42
C SER A 27 -4.34 24.19 -2.79
N LYS A 28 -5.58 24.19 -3.32
CA LYS A 28 -6.33 25.42 -3.61
C LYS A 28 -6.65 26.19 -2.32
N VAL A 29 -7.12 25.50 -1.28
CA VAL A 29 -7.41 26.09 0.02
C VAL A 29 -6.16 26.68 0.67
N GLU A 30 -5.03 26.01 0.62
CA GLU A 30 -3.75 26.53 1.13
C GLU A 30 -3.32 27.80 0.40
N SER A 31 -3.50 27.86 -0.92
CA SER A 31 -3.24 29.06 -1.72
C SER A 31 -4.16 30.22 -1.31
N SER A 32 -5.46 29.94 -1.17
CA SER A 32 -6.45 30.94 -0.74
C SER A 32 -6.17 31.48 0.67
N ILE A 33 -5.77 30.63 1.61
CA ILE A 33 -5.36 31.05 2.95
C ILE A 33 -4.16 32.01 2.86
N LYS A 34 -3.20 31.74 2.00
CA LYS A 34 -2.00 32.57 1.85
C LYS A 34 -2.34 33.93 1.23
N GLU A 35 -3.25 33.97 0.25
CA GLU A 35 -3.73 35.20 -0.36
C GLU A 35 -4.52 36.05 0.63
N LEU A 36 -5.46 35.44 1.36
CA LEU A 36 -6.27 36.12 2.37
C LEU A 36 -5.41 36.70 3.50
N LYS A 37 -4.38 36.00 3.95
CA LYS A 37 -3.42 36.54 4.93
C LYS A 37 -2.70 37.78 4.40
N ARG A 38 -2.19 37.73 3.17
CA ARG A 38 -1.54 38.89 2.53
C ARG A 38 -2.49 40.06 2.40
N PHE A 39 -3.75 39.80 2.00
CA PHE A 39 -4.78 40.80 1.87
C PHE A 39 -5.10 41.45 3.23
N THR A 40 -5.22 40.65 4.28
CA THR A 40 -5.43 41.12 5.64
C THR A 40 -4.28 42.03 6.12
N ASP A 41 -3.02 41.66 5.86
CA ASP A 41 -1.85 42.46 6.21
C ASP A 41 -1.84 43.80 5.44
N THR A 42 -2.22 43.77 4.16
CA THR A 42 -2.34 44.98 3.34
C THR A 42 -3.40 45.92 3.88
N LEU A 43 -4.60 45.41 4.15
CA LEU A 43 -5.69 46.21 4.75
C LEU A 43 -5.30 46.80 6.13
N HIS A 44 -4.61 46.00 6.93
CA HIS A 44 -4.13 46.48 8.24
C HIS A 44 -3.15 47.69 8.12
N ASN A 45 -2.21 47.58 7.19
CA ASN A 45 -1.27 48.67 6.91
C ASN A 45 -1.98 49.89 6.32
N GLU A 46 -2.97 49.73 5.49
CA GLU A 46 -3.76 50.79 4.89
C GLU A 46 -4.60 51.53 5.98
N ILE A 47 -5.21 50.76 6.89
CA ILE A 47 -5.89 51.36 8.09
C ILE A 47 -4.92 52.19 8.94
N LEU A 48 -3.69 51.71 9.17
CA LEU A 48 -2.68 52.45 9.93
C LEU A 48 -2.26 53.72 9.23
N LEU A 49 -2.11 53.71 7.92
CA LEU A 49 -1.78 54.90 7.11
C LEU A 49 -2.91 55.95 7.11
N LEU A 50 -4.18 55.50 7.08
CA LEU A 50 -5.35 56.38 7.10
C LEU A 50 -5.57 56.99 8.49
N GLN A 51 -5.26 56.29 9.57
CA GLN A 51 -5.32 56.79 10.94
C GLN A 51 -4.30 57.89 11.22
N GLY A 52 -3.23 58.01 10.42
CA GLY A 52 -2.18 59.03 10.58
C GLY A 52 -2.41 60.32 9.78
N LYS A 53 -3.48 60.45 8.99
CA LYS A 53 -3.79 61.63 8.15
C LYS A 53 -5.02 62.35 8.68
N ASP A 54 -4.79 63.47 9.32
CA ASP A 54 -5.82 64.27 10.02
C ASP A 54 -6.52 65.37 9.15
N GLU A 55 -6.57 65.27 7.81
CA GLU A 55 -7.01 66.42 7.02
C GLU A 55 -8.32 66.31 6.21
N ASP A 56 -8.99 65.13 6.12
CA ASP A 56 -10.31 65.03 5.46
C ASP A 56 -11.25 64.10 6.21
N GLY A 57 -11.83 64.55 7.31
CA GLY A 57 -12.45 63.69 8.32
C GLY A 57 -13.70 62.89 7.92
N GLU A 58 -14.49 63.24 6.92
CA GLU A 58 -15.74 62.54 6.61
C GLU A 58 -15.56 61.39 5.62
N ASP A 59 -14.76 61.56 4.59
CA ASP A 59 -14.52 60.50 3.57
C ASP A 59 -13.59 59.39 4.13
N ILE A 60 -12.61 59.78 4.92
CA ILE A 60 -11.70 58.86 5.60
C ILE A 60 -12.46 57.98 6.61
N SER A 61 -13.42 58.57 7.33
CA SER A 61 -14.26 57.86 8.29
C SER A 61 -15.12 56.76 7.63
N LYS A 62 -15.73 57.05 6.47
CA LYS A 62 -16.53 56.06 5.70
C LYS A 62 -15.67 54.94 5.17
N ASN A 63 -14.52 55.25 4.55
CA ASN A 63 -13.57 54.25 4.05
C ASN A 63 -13.04 53.40 5.18
N LEU A 64 -12.81 53.92 6.36
CA LEU A 64 -12.33 53.20 7.53
C LEU A 64 -13.37 52.22 8.08
N VAL A 65 -14.67 52.58 8.04
CA VAL A 65 -15.77 51.68 8.41
C VAL A 65 -15.88 50.53 7.40
N GLU A 66 -15.83 50.81 6.09
CA GLU A 66 -15.91 49.80 5.04
C GLU A 66 -14.72 48.82 5.08
N LEU A 67 -13.51 49.33 5.28
CA LEU A 67 -12.31 48.51 5.44
C LEU A 67 -12.36 47.63 6.71
N LYS A 68 -12.93 48.12 7.79
CA LYS A 68 -13.16 47.31 9.01
C LYS A 68 -14.18 46.21 8.78
N GLU A 69 -15.26 46.45 8.06
CA GLU A 69 -16.25 45.43 7.70
C GLU A 69 -15.63 44.35 6.81
N GLN A 70 -14.87 44.77 5.82
CA GLN A 70 -14.14 43.81 4.92
C GLN A 70 -13.12 42.99 5.72
N LEU A 71 -12.41 43.60 6.65
CA LEU A 71 -11.46 42.90 7.51
C LEU A 71 -12.17 41.84 8.39
N GLU A 72 -13.30 42.17 8.98
CA GLU A 72 -14.06 41.23 9.81
C GLU A 72 -14.64 40.05 8.95
N GLN A 73 -15.16 40.34 7.75
CA GLN A 73 -15.61 39.32 6.85
C GLN A 73 -14.49 38.37 6.42
N THR A 74 -13.32 38.93 6.07
CA THR A 74 -12.13 38.15 5.69
C THR A 74 -11.61 37.32 6.86
N LYS A 75 -11.67 37.80 8.09
CA LYS A 75 -11.31 37.02 9.29
C LYS A 75 -12.28 35.86 9.52
N LEU A 76 -13.57 36.07 9.34
CA LEU A 76 -14.59 35.01 9.46
C LEU A 76 -14.34 33.90 8.43
N GLU A 77 -14.07 34.29 7.19
CA GLU A 77 -13.77 33.34 6.11
C GLU A 77 -12.47 32.59 6.37
N LEU A 78 -11.42 33.28 6.81
CA LEU A 78 -10.15 32.66 7.21
C LEU A 78 -10.33 31.64 8.33
N ASN A 79 -11.15 31.94 9.33
CA ASN A 79 -11.45 31.02 10.42
C ASN A 79 -12.17 29.75 9.90
N ARG A 80 -13.19 29.93 9.03
CA ARG A 80 -13.90 28.82 8.41
C ARG A 80 -12.97 27.92 7.61
N ILE A 81 -12.18 28.51 6.73
CA ILE A 81 -11.22 27.74 5.90
C ILE A 81 -10.17 27.05 6.78
N THR A 82 -9.76 27.66 7.88
CA THR A 82 -8.82 27.05 8.82
C THR A 82 -9.43 25.85 9.55
N GLU A 83 -10.72 25.90 9.88
CA GLU A 83 -11.44 24.76 10.45
C GLU A 83 -11.58 23.63 9.42
N ASP A 84 -12.02 23.95 8.22
CA ASP A 84 -12.13 22.96 7.12
C ASP A 84 -10.78 22.27 6.86
N LYS A 85 -9.68 23.03 6.89
CA LYS A 85 -8.32 22.48 6.79
C LYS A 85 -8.02 21.46 7.89
N LYS A 86 -8.40 21.73 9.15
CA LYS A 86 -8.19 20.76 10.25
C LYS A 86 -8.91 19.43 9.99
N TYR A 87 -10.14 19.49 9.49
CA TYR A 87 -10.89 18.27 9.12
C TYR A 87 -10.18 17.50 8.01
N ILE A 88 -9.70 18.20 6.98
CA ILE A 88 -8.97 17.60 5.86
C ILE A 88 -7.67 16.96 6.35
N ASP A 89 -6.94 17.60 7.22
CA ASP A 89 -5.68 17.08 7.78
C ASP A 89 -5.92 15.79 8.59
N VAL A 90 -7.00 15.72 9.37
CA VAL A 90 -7.40 14.51 10.10
C VAL A 90 -7.79 13.38 9.13
N ILE A 91 -8.57 13.69 8.09
CA ILE A 91 -8.94 12.71 7.06
C ILE A 91 -7.69 12.19 6.35
N ARG A 92 -6.74 13.06 6.00
CA ARG A 92 -5.47 12.70 5.40
C ARG A 92 -4.66 11.74 6.30
N GLU A 93 -4.60 12.01 7.59
CA GLU A 93 -3.90 11.14 8.54
C GLU A 93 -4.57 9.77 8.64
N ILE A 94 -5.90 9.72 8.69
CA ILE A 94 -6.66 8.45 8.71
C ILE A 94 -6.45 7.64 7.41
N LEU A 95 -6.44 8.31 6.26
CA LEU A 95 -6.28 7.68 4.94
C LEU A 95 -4.81 7.41 4.58
N SER A 96 -3.85 7.93 5.35
CA SER A 96 -2.43 7.68 5.13
C SER A 96 -2.09 6.20 5.34
N ASP A 97 -0.94 5.77 4.82
CA ASP A 97 -0.47 4.40 5.01
C ASP A 97 -0.23 4.06 6.50
N ARG A 98 0.03 5.07 7.34
CA ARG A 98 0.15 4.95 8.81
C ARG A 98 -1.18 5.00 9.55
N GLY A 99 -2.27 5.36 8.88
CA GLY A 99 -3.61 5.52 9.47
C GLY A 99 -4.39 4.22 9.63
N ALA A 100 -5.58 4.19 9.04
CA ALA A 100 -6.49 3.05 9.14
C ALA A 100 -5.91 1.75 8.58
N LYS A 101 -5.13 1.82 7.49
CA LYS A 101 -4.43 0.66 6.92
C LYS A 101 -3.48 0.03 7.93
N ALA A 102 -2.61 0.84 8.55
CA ALA A 102 -1.65 0.35 9.54
C ALA A 102 -2.36 -0.33 10.73
N LYS A 103 -3.47 0.24 11.22
CA LYS A 103 -4.26 -0.37 12.31
C LYS A 103 -4.84 -1.74 11.92
N ILE A 104 -5.29 -1.87 10.67
CA ILE A 104 -5.82 -3.16 10.17
C ILE A 104 -4.67 -4.16 10.07
N ILE A 105 -3.55 -3.76 9.51
CA ILE A 105 -2.36 -4.60 9.31
C ILE A 105 -1.81 -5.05 10.66
N LYS A 106 -1.65 -4.15 11.62
CA LYS A 106 -1.20 -4.43 12.98
C LYS A 106 -1.96 -5.60 13.63
N LYS A 107 -3.26 -5.71 13.35
CA LYS A 107 -4.08 -6.82 13.84
C LYS A 107 -3.66 -8.17 13.27
N TYR A 108 -3.11 -8.21 12.05
CA TYR A 108 -2.71 -9.44 11.37
C TYR A 108 -1.23 -9.76 11.49
N LEU A 109 -0.39 -8.79 11.87
CA LEU A 109 1.06 -8.97 12.01
C LEU A 109 1.47 -10.17 12.88
N PRO A 110 0.87 -10.42 14.05
CA PRO A 110 1.23 -11.59 14.86
C PRO A 110 0.96 -12.90 14.11
N ILE A 111 -0.18 -12.98 13.40
CA ILE A 111 -0.55 -14.15 12.60
C ILE A 111 0.38 -14.28 11.40
N MET A 112 0.69 -13.17 10.73
CA MET A 112 1.62 -13.15 9.59
C MET A 112 3.00 -13.65 10.03
N ASN A 113 3.56 -13.09 11.07
CA ASN A 113 4.87 -13.49 11.60
C ASN A 113 4.89 -14.99 11.98
N THR A 114 3.82 -15.49 12.56
CA THR A 114 3.70 -16.91 12.86
C THR A 114 3.68 -17.77 11.60
N LEU A 115 2.88 -17.40 10.60
CA LEU A 115 2.75 -18.16 9.35
C LEU A 115 4.05 -18.11 8.54
N ILE A 116 4.68 -16.95 8.42
CA ILE A 116 5.96 -16.81 7.70
C ILE A 116 6.98 -17.78 8.28
N ASN A 117 7.17 -17.76 9.60
CA ASN A 117 8.12 -18.64 10.27
C ASN A 117 7.76 -20.12 10.14
N GLN A 118 6.47 -20.48 10.12
CA GLN A 118 6.01 -21.86 9.88
C GLN A 118 6.33 -22.31 8.45
N TYR A 119 6.14 -21.45 7.46
CA TYR A 119 6.49 -21.77 6.08
C TYR A 119 8.00 -21.88 5.90
N LEU A 120 8.79 -20.97 6.47
CA LEU A 120 10.26 -21.03 6.45
C LEU A 120 10.76 -22.33 7.09
N GLN A 121 10.23 -22.68 8.25
CA GLN A 121 10.56 -23.96 8.90
C GLN A 121 10.16 -25.18 8.07
N SER A 122 9.04 -25.12 7.34
CA SER A 122 8.62 -26.21 6.44
C SER A 122 9.54 -26.40 5.24
N MET A 123 10.30 -25.36 4.89
CA MET A 123 11.35 -25.37 3.84
C MET A 123 12.74 -25.61 4.42
N ASP A 124 12.85 -26.16 5.63
CA ASP A 124 14.11 -26.41 6.34
C ASP A 124 15.01 -25.15 6.48
N PHE A 125 14.39 -23.96 6.41
CA PHE A 125 15.06 -22.68 6.56
C PHE A 125 14.80 -22.10 7.95
N PHE A 126 15.74 -22.35 8.88
CA PHE A 126 15.59 -22.05 10.30
C PHE A 126 16.09 -20.65 10.64
N VAL A 127 15.37 -19.64 10.23
CA VAL A 127 15.56 -18.25 10.64
C VAL A 127 14.34 -17.75 11.40
N SER A 128 14.50 -16.71 12.17
CA SER A 128 13.39 -15.99 12.80
C SER A 128 13.13 -14.72 11.99
N PHE A 129 12.06 -14.73 11.22
CA PHE A 129 11.62 -13.60 10.41
C PHE A 129 10.57 -12.81 11.18
N HIS A 130 10.71 -11.51 11.21
CA HIS A 130 9.77 -10.60 11.87
C HIS A 130 9.49 -9.39 11.00
N LEU A 131 8.21 -9.13 10.76
CA LEU A 131 7.69 -7.90 10.17
C LEU A 131 7.17 -7.01 11.27
N ASP A 132 7.54 -5.73 11.23
CA ASP A 132 6.98 -4.70 12.10
C ASP A 132 5.75 -4.02 11.48
N GLU A 133 5.22 -3.03 12.17
CA GLU A 133 4.01 -2.29 11.78
C GLU A 133 4.22 -1.44 10.51
N GLU A 134 5.46 -1.16 10.13
CA GLU A 134 5.87 -0.41 8.94
C GLU A 134 6.27 -1.35 7.78
N PHE A 135 6.03 -2.68 7.92
CA PHE A 135 6.49 -3.74 7.00
C PHE A 135 8.00 -3.81 6.82
N LYS A 136 8.74 -3.34 7.79
CA LYS A 136 10.18 -3.52 7.82
C LYS A 136 10.50 -4.92 8.33
N GLU A 137 11.26 -5.65 7.52
CA GLU A 137 11.72 -6.98 7.88
C GLU A 137 12.92 -6.93 8.82
N THR A 138 12.93 -7.85 9.76
CA THR A 138 14.08 -8.16 10.58
C THR A 138 14.25 -9.67 10.59
N VAL A 139 15.41 -10.15 10.16
CA VAL A 139 15.71 -11.58 10.11
C VAL A 139 16.84 -11.89 11.11
N LYS A 140 16.59 -12.88 11.98
CA LYS A 140 17.56 -13.36 12.94
C LYS A 140 17.90 -14.82 12.65
N SER A 141 19.18 -15.14 12.55
CA SER A 141 19.67 -16.51 12.46
C SER A 141 20.05 -17.00 13.85
N ARG A 142 20.16 -18.33 14.04
CA ARG A 142 20.58 -18.96 15.30
C ARG A 142 21.95 -18.49 15.82
N HIS A 143 22.82 -17.97 14.95
CA HIS A 143 24.20 -17.64 15.26
C HIS A 143 24.57 -16.16 15.01
N ARG A 144 23.63 -15.32 14.56
CA ARG A 144 23.86 -13.90 14.28
C ARG A 144 22.65 -13.08 14.71
N ASP A 145 22.90 -11.93 15.32
CA ASP A 145 21.85 -11.13 15.96
C ASP A 145 20.88 -10.47 14.99
N THR A 146 21.32 -10.06 13.80
CA THR A 146 20.46 -9.49 12.75
C THR A 146 21.08 -9.67 11.37
N PHE A 147 20.22 -10.03 10.40
CA PHE A 147 20.56 -10.10 8.98
C PHE A 147 19.72 -9.11 8.21
N ASP A 148 20.32 -8.47 7.23
CA ASP A 148 19.59 -7.75 6.19
C ASP A 148 19.20 -8.73 5.08
N TYR A 149 18.00 -8.57 4.50
CA TYR A 149 17.51 -9.40 3.39
C TYR A 149 18.53 -9.52 2.25
N ASN A 150 19.26 -8.44 1.97
CA ASN A 150 20.28 -8.42 0.93
C ASN A 150 21.47 -9.38 1.16
N ASN A 151 21.65 -9.84 2.39
CA ASN A 151 22.79 -10.73 2.75
C ASN A 151 22.48 -12.21 2.49
N PHE A 152 21.28 -12.54 2.08
CA PHE A 152 20.88 -13.92 1.75
C PHE A 152 21.24 -14.27 0.31
N SER A 153 21.56 -15.55 0.08
CA SER A 153 21.66 -16.11 -1.25
C SER A 153 20.33 -16.05 -2.00
N GLU A 154 20.34 -16.11 -3.32
CA GLU A 154 19.11 -16.05 -4.12
C GLU A 154 18.13 -17.18 -3.79
N GLY A 155 18.62 -18.38 -3.46
CA GLY A 155 17.77 -19.49 -3.02
C GLY A 155 17.14 -19.26 -1.64
N GLU A 156 17.86 -18.62 -0.71
CA GLU A 156 17.32 -18.24 0.60
C GLU A 156 16.29 -17.10 0.48
N LYS A 157 16.56 -16.10 -0.36
CA LYS A 157 15.60 -15.03 -0.68
C LYS A 157 14.32 -15.62 -1.26
N MET A 158 14.42 -16.54 -2.21
CA MET A 158 13.26 -17.20 -2.80
C MET A 158 12.42 -17.95 -1.75
N ARG A 159 13.04 -18.60 -0.76
CA ARG A 159 12.31 -19.23 0.35
C ARG A 159 11.56 -18.20 1.19
N ILE A 160 12.17 -17.03 1.45
CA ILE A 160 11.51 -15.93 2.17
C ILE A 160 10.33 -15.42 1.35
N ASP A 161 10.52 -15.15 0.07
CA ASP A 161 9.49 -14.62 -0.83
C ASP A 161 8.29 -15.59 -0.94
N LEU A 162 8.55 -16.88 -1.08
CA LEU A 162 7.51 -17.91 -1.08
C LEU A 162 6.75 -17.95 0.26
N ALA A 163 7.45 -17.87 1.38
CA ALA A 163 6.81 -17.82 2.69
C ALA A 163 5.90 -16.59 2.83
N LEU A 164 6.32 -15.44 2.31
CA LEU A 164 5.51 -14.22 2.25
C LEU A 164 4.27 -14.41 1.38
N VAL A 165 4.42 -14.92 0.15
CA VAL A 165 3.30 -15.16 -0.78
C VAL A 165 2.27 -16.11 -0.17
N PHE A 166 2.69 -17.22 0.41
CA PHE A 166 1.78 -18.16 1.06
C PHE A 166 1.10 -17.57 2.29
N THR A 167 1.82 -16.74 3.06
CA THR A 167 1.25 -16.02 4.20
C THR A 167 0.17 -15.05 3.76
N TRP A 168 0.44 -14.23 2.74
CA TRP A 168 -0.54 -13.30 2.19
C TRP A 168 -1.79 -14.01 1.68
N ARG A 169 -1.61 -15.14 0.99
CA ARG A 169 -2.72 -15.98 0.53
C ARG A 169 -3.53 -16.53 1.71
N ALA A 170 -2.88 -17.02 2.75
CA ALA A 170 -3.57 -17.52 3.93
C ALA A 170 -4.38 -16.43 4.64
N ILE A 171 -3.83 -15.23 4.79
CA ILE A 171 -4.54 -14.09 5.37
C ILE A 171 -5.73 -13.66 4.49
N ALA A 172 -5.55 -13.59 3.16
CA ALA A 172 -6.63 -13.25 2.23
C ALA A 172 -7.79 -14.26 2.32
N LYS A 173 -7.46 -15.54 2.44
CA LYS A 173 -8.44 -16.63 2.64
C LYS A 173 -9.17 -16.51 3.98
N MET A 174 -8.46 -16.21 5.05
CA MET A 174 -9.05 -15.99 6.38
C MET A 174 -10.03 -14.81 6.40
N LYS A 175 -9.77 -13.79 5.58
CA LYS A 175 -10.63 -12.61 5.48
C LYS A 175 -11.82 -12.78 4.52
N ASN A 176 -11.91 -13.88 3.79
CA ASN A 176 -12.84 -14.05 2.67
C ASN A 176 -12.75 -12.93 1.60
N SER A 177 -11.64 -12.21 1.55
CA SER A 177 -11.47 -11.08 0.62
C SER A 177 -11.10 -11.53 -0.79
N ALA A 178 -10.44 -12.69 -0.92
CA ALA A 178 -10.12 -13.33 -2.20
C ALA A 178 -10.05 -14.84 -2.00
N ASN A 179 -11.18 -15.50 -1.99
CA ASN A 179 -11.25 -16.96 -1.87
C ASN A 179 -11.24 -17.62 -3.24
N THR A 180 -10.17 -17.40 -4.01
CA THR A 180 -9.96 -18.10 -5.27
C THR A 180 -9.33 -19.47 -4.99
N ASN A 181 -9.90 -20.52 -5.56
CA ASN A 181 -9.31 -21.85 -5.54
C ASN A 181 -8.33 -22.03 -6.71
N LEU A 182 -7.57 -21.01 -7.03
CA LEU A 182 -6.61 -20.98 -8.12
C LEU A 182 -5.33 -20.29 -7.70
N MET A 183 -4.20 -20.91 -7.99
CA MET A 183 -2.87 -20.36 -7.84
C MET A 183 -2.06 -20.62 -9.10
N VAL A 184 -1.48 -19.61 -9.69
CA VAL A 184 -0.60 -19.71 -10.85
C VAL A 184 0.78 -19.24 -10.43
N LEU A 185 1.78 -20.10 -10.63
CA LEU A 185 3.17 -19.85 -10.28
C LEU A 185 3.99 -19.94 -11.56
N ASP A 186 4.48 -18.80 -12.01
CA ASP A 186 5.20 -18.67 -13.26
C ASP A 186 6.70 -18.54 -13.03
N GLU A 187 7.49 -19.40 -13.65
CA GLU A 187 8.95 -19.42 -13.64
C GLU A 187 9.64 -19.40 -12.25
N ILE A 188 8.92 -19.73 -11.18
CA ILE A 188 9.47 -19.68 -9.80
C ILE A 188 10.66 -20.63 -9.63
N PHE A 189 10.68 -21.75 -10.37
CA PHE A 189 11.74 -22.75 -10.29
C PHE A 189 12.92 -22.48 -11.21
N ASP A 190 12.80 -21.54 -12.14
CA ASP A 190 13.74 -21.43 -13.24
C ASP A 190 15.02 -20.71 -12.86
N SER A 191 15.01 -19.87 -11.84
CA SER A 191 16.13 -19.00 -11.51
C SER A 191 16.88 -19.36 -10.22
N SER A 192 16.20 -19.71 -9.13
CA SER A 192 16.80 -19.60 -7.80
C SER A 192 16.65 -20.80 -6.88
N LEU A 193 15.74 -21.74 -7.19
CA LEU A 193 15.57 -22.94 -6.39
C LEU A 193 16.45 -24.09 -6.92
N ASP A 194 17.25 -24.63 -6.00
CA ASP A 194 17.95 -25.91 -6.21
C ASP A 194 16.98 -27.10 -6.06
N GLY A 195 17.47 -28.31 -6.29
CA GLY A 195 16.65 -29.52 -6.17
C GLY A 195 15.99 -29.66 -4.79
N GLN A 196 16.74 -29.33 -3.72
CA GLN A 196 16.21 -29.40 -2.35
C GLN A 196 15.16 -28.29 -2.10
N GLY A 197 15.40 -27.07 -2.55
CA GLY A 197 14.41 -25.98 -2.45
C GLY A 197 13.11 -26.30 -3.20
N THR A 198 13.21 -27.01 -4.32
CA THR A 198 12.06 -27.51 -5.06
C THR A 198 11.27 -28.53 -4.23
N ASP A 199 11.92 -29.51 -3.61
CA ASP A 199 11.28 -30.50 -2.75
C ASP A 199 10.63 -29.84 -1.52
N ASP A 200 11.26 -28.85 -0.92
CA ASP A 200 10.74 -28.11 0.22
C ASP A 200 9.49 -27.30 -0.14
N PHE A 201 9.49 -26.69 -1.31
CA PHE A 201 8.31 -26.02 -1.85
C PHE A 201 7.13 -26.99 -2.01
N PHE A 202 7.37 -28.20 -2.56
CA PHE A 202 6.30 -29.20 -2.69
C PHE A 202 5.75 -29.69 -1.35
N LYS A 203 6.54 -29.68 -0.28
CA LYS A 203 6.04 -29.96 1.08
C LYS A 203 4.96 -28.95 1.49
N ILE A 204 5.10 -27.68 1.10
CA ILE A 204 4.11 -26.65 1.38
C ILE A 204 2.88 -26.82 0.49
N VAL A 205 3.07 -26.98 -0.81
CA VAL A 205 1.98 -27.15 -1.78
C VAL A 205 1.09 -28.34 -1.39
N ASN A 206 1.68 -29.45 -1.00
CA ASN A 206 0.94 -30.63 -0.56
C ASN A 206 0.14 -30.41 0.74
N LYS A 207 0.58 -29.47 1.60
CA LYS A 207 -0.16 -29.07 2.83
C LYS A 207 -1.32 -28.11 2.53
N MET A 208 -1.33 -27.44 1.39
CA MET A 208 -2.38 -26.46 1.04
C MET A 208 -3.74 -27.10 0.71
N GLY A 209 -3.80 -28.42 0.56
CA GLY A 209 -5.02 -29.17 0.37
C GLY A 209 -5.60 -29.09 -1.04
N LYS A 210 -6.93 -29.00 -1.17
CA LYS A 210 -7.64 -29.06 -2.46
C LYS A 210 -7.61 -27.72 -3.21
N GLU A 211 -6.44 -27.25 -3.58
CA GLU A 211 -6.29 -26.04 -4.40
C GLU A 211 -5.84 -26.41 -5.82
N ASN A 212 -6.33 -25.67 -6.81
CA ASN A 212 -5.86 -25.79 -8.18
C ASN A 212 -4.59 -24.96 -8.34
N ILE A 213 -3.45 -25.63 -8.45
CA ILE A 213 -2.15 -24.98 -8.59
C ILE A 213 -1.61 -25.27 -9.97
N PHE A 214 -1.34 -24.23 -10.75
CA PHE A 214 -0.68 -24.30 -12.04
C PHE A 214 0.75 -23.78 -11.88
N ILE A 215 1.70 -24.57 -12.35
CA ILE A 215 3.11 -24.22 -12.32
C ILE A 215 3.61 -24.18 -13.75
N ILE A 216 4.17 -23.05 -14.15
CA ILE A 216 4.78 -22.82 -15.45
C ILE A 216 6.29 -22.81 -15.24
N SER A 217 7.02 -23.66 -15.98
CA SER A 217 8.47 -23.76 -15.85
C SER A 217 9.10 -24.31 -17.12
N HIS A 218 10.32 -23.87 -17.39
CA HIS A 218 11.18 -24.43 -18.44
C HIS A 218 12.00 -25.63 -17.98
N LYS A 219 12.06 -25.90 -16.66
CA LYS A 219 12.78 -27.03 -16.05
C LYS A 219 11.94 -28.32 -15.98
N GLY A 220 11.37 -28.72 -17.11
CA GLY A 220 10.50 -29.91 -17.19
C GLY A 220 11.11 -31.18 -16.59
N ASP A 221 12.42 -31.39 -16.76
CA ASP A 221 13.10 -32.60 -16.31
C ASP A 221 13.13 -32.77 -14.78
N ILE A 222 13.19 -31.65 -14.04
CA ILE A 222 13.21 -31.65 -12.58
C ILE A 222 11.81 -31.81 -11.99
N LEU A 223 10.81 -31.39 -12.74
CA LEU A 223 9.41 -31.30 -12.27
C LEU A 223 8.55 -32.50 -12.71
N PHE A 224 9.04 -33.33 -13.66
CA PHE A 224 8.26 -34.38 -14.29
C PHE A 224 7.66 -35.40 -13.29
N ASP A 225 8.44 -35.80 -12.30
CA ASP A 225 8.01 -36.78 -11.29
C ASP A 225 7.16 -36.17 -10.15
N LYS A 226 6.97 -34.84 -10.14
CA LYS A 226 6.31 -34.13 -9.03
C LYS A 226 4.83 -33.88 -9.28
N PHE A 227 4.36 -34.03 -10.53
CA PHE A 227 2.98 -33.72 -10.93
C PHE A 227 2.26 -34.90 -11.54
N THR A 228 0.97 -35.01 -11.22
CA THR A 228 0.08 -36.01 -11.81
C THR A 228 -0.37 -35.61 -13.22
N ASN A 229 -0.50 -34.31 -13.47
CA ASN A 229 -0.96 -33.79 -14.76
C ASN A 229 0.10 -32.82 -15.29
N ILE A 230 0.57 -33.09 -16.48
CA ILE A 230 1.57 -32.31 -17.18
C ILE A 230 1.00 -31.87 -18.53
N ILE A 231 1.13 -30.56 -18.83
CA ILE A 231 0.79 -29.98 -20.12
C ILE A 231 2.10 -29.47 -20.73
N LYS A 232 2.53 -30.13 -21.83
CA LYS A 232 3.77 -29.77 -22.52
C LYS A 232 3.47 -29.02 -23.81
N PHE A 233 4.12 -27.87 -23.97
CA PHE A 233 4.07 -27.07 -25.18
C PHE A 233 5.40 -27.19 -25.94
N GLU A 234 5.33 -27.47 -27.22
CA GLU A 234 6.50 -27.47 -28.11
C GLU A 234 6.34 -26.46 -29.25
N LYS A 235 7.45 -25.86 -29.65
CA LYS A 235 7.48 -24.93 -30.79
C LYS A 235 7.92 -25.68 -32.04
N GLU A 236 6.99 -25.87 -32.97
CA GLU A 236 7.26 -26.42 -34.30
C GLU A 236 7.10 -25.29 -35.34
N HIS A 237 8.14 -24.98 -36.13
CA HIS A 237 8.08 -24.05 -37.26
C HIS A 237 7.36 -22.71 -36.94
N ASN A 238 7.67 -22.06 -35.87
CA ASN A 238 7.06 -20.81 -35.38
C ASN A 238 5.64 -20.91 -34.77
N PHE A 239 5.07 -22.09 -34.66
CA PHE A 239 3.79 -22.35 -33.99
C PHE A 239 4.00 -23.15 -32.71
N THR A 240 3.29 -22.73 -31.63
CA THR A 240 3.26 -23.50 -30.39
C THR A 240 2.17 -24.56 -30.46
N ARG A 241 2.52 -25.82 -30.23
CA ARG A 241 1.60 -26.94 -30.20
C ARG A 241 1.59 -27.64 -28.85
N LEU A 242 0.42 -28.13 -28.47
CA LEU A 242 0.26 -28.97 -27.31
C LEU A 242 0.79 -30.37 -27.66
N GLN A 243 1.72 -30.85 -26.83
CA GLN A 243 2.18 -32.25 -26.97
C GLN A 243 1.30 -33.12 -26.08
N ASN A 244 0.71 -34.17 -26.68
CA ASN A 244 0.03 -35.21 -25.90
C ASN A 244 1.10 -36.04 -25.17
N VAL A 245 1.11 -35.96 -23.85
CA VAL A 245 1.99 -36.75 -22.96
C VAL A 245 1.27 -38.03 -22.57
#